data_6efe1572f6d50ea962ef5aca897fbdd1
#
_entry.id   6efe1572f6d50ea962ef5aca897fbdd1
#
_cell.length_a   1.000
_cell.length_b   1.000
_cell.length_c   1.000
_cell.angle_alpha   90.00
_cell.angle_beta   90.00
_cell.angle_gamma   90.00
#
_symmetry.space_group_name_H-M   'P 1'
#
loop_
_entity.id
_entity.type
_entity.pdbx_description
1 polymer ?
#
loop_
_entity_poly.entity_id
_entity_poly.type
_entity_poly.pdbx_seq_one_letter_code
_entity_poly.pdbx_strand_id
1 'polypeptide(L)'
;MVKFVNLWIAIPDSSISDEQTKRDKSIKVSQFARACSIFRVNRIYIYHDKTSRIGKEDTDIIKTILRYLDTPQYLRRILYPHIPQLHYAGILHPIKAPHHKKFEDIKRVKVGDVRVGVVVRSKGIRCVDIGLGILVPYVGDVRTEGEKVNVTIVSSYPNLKAREATAGDIKDHYWGYEVRDVPNLSELLQETEKTKIIITSRNGSYFQAKEDRLITCLTSIQNLLVIFGAPKRGADEILESEGRSIKPFDLVVNMFPFQGTETVRLEEAILGTLAILNYVFFK
;
A
#
# COMPACT_ATOMS: atom_id res chain seq x y z
N MET A 1 -25.00 6.42 -0.62
CA MET A 1 -23.61 6.85 -0.89
C MET A 1 -22.70 5.77 -0.29
N VAL A 2 -21.93 5.07 -1.10
CA VAL A 2 -21.03 4.02 -0.62
C VAL A 2 -19.93 4.68 0.21
N LYS A 3 -19.85 4.36 1.51
CA LYS A 3 -18.82 4.87 2.40
C LYS A 3 -17.58 3.99 2.22
N PHE A 4 -16.54 4.52 1.61
CA PHE A 4 -15.27 3.82 1.51
C PHE A 4 -14.56 3.83 2.87
N VAL A 5 -14.21 2.64 3.35
CA VAL A 5 -13.38 2.44 4.53
C VAL A 5 -11.91 2.62 4.12
N ASN A 6 -11.12 3.32 4.92
CA ASN A 6 -9.67 3.32 4.73
C ASN A 6 -9.12 1.95 5.11
N LEU A 7 -8.75 1.18 4.12
CA LEU A 7 -8.26 -0.18 4.29
C LEU A 7 -6.73 -0.18 4.37
N TRP A 8 -6.21 -0.69 5.46
CA TRP A 8 -4.79 -0.85 5.71
C TRP A 8 -4.45 -2.32 5.87
N ILE A 9 -3.26 -2.71 5.46
CA ILE A 9 -2.72 -4.04 5.76
C ILE A 9 -1.40 -3.93 6.51
N ALA A 10 -1.07 -4.97 7.27
CA ALA A 10 0.24 -5.15 7.88
C ALA A 10 0.79 -6.51 7.50
N ILE A 11 2.04 -6.52 7.04
CA ILE A 11 2.81 -7.71 6.69
C ILE A 11 4.16 -7.67 7.41
N PRO A 12 4.72 -8.83 7.81
CA PRO A 12 6.05 -8.86 8.38
C PRO A 12 7.13 -8.63 7.31
N ASP A 13 8.28 -8.14 7.72
CA ASP A 13 9.47 -8.05 6.85
C ASP A 13 9.97 -9.43 6.41
N SER A 14 9.55 -10.51 7.15
CA SER A 14 9.77 -11.91 6.82
C SER A 14 8.84 -12.48 5.74
N SER A 15 7.96 -11.67 5.16
CA SER A 15 6.91 -12.09 4.22
C SER A 15 7.40 -12.76 2.93
N ILE A 16 8.68 -12.61 2.58
CA ILE A 16 9.30 -13.21 1.40
C ILE A 16 10.37 -14.25 1.72
N SER A 17 10.46 -14.69 2.98
CA SER A 17 11.50 -15.62 3.45
C SER A 17 11.38 -17.05 2.92
N ASP A 18 10.25 -17.41 2.34
CA ASP A 18 9.99 -18.69 1.67
C ASP A 18 10.50 -18.72 0.23
N GLU A 19 10.87 -17.58 -0.35
CA GLU A 19 11.46 -17.50 -1.68
C GLU A 19 12.99 -17.47 -1.63
N GLN A 20 13.63 -18.28 -2.46
CA GLN A 20 15.09 -18.41 -2.45
C GLN A 20 15.79 -17.37 -3.32
N THR A 21 15.21 -17.00 -4.45
CA THR A 21 15.84 -16.08 -5.40
C THR A 21 15.30 -14.66 -5.30
N LYS A 22 16.14 -13.68 -5.57
CA LYS A 22 15.69 -12.26 -5.66
C LYS A 22 14.61 -12.07 -6.71
N ARG A 23 14.65 -12.88 -7.77
CA ARG A 23 13.64 -12.87 -8.83
C ARG A 23 12.27 -13.25 -8.26
N ASP A 24 12.19 -14.37 -7.57
CA ASP A 24 10.92 -14.89 -7.05
C ASP A 24 10.40 -14.03 -5.90
N LYS A 25 11.29 -13.54 -5.02
CA LYS A 25 10.98 -12.50 -4.03
C LYS A 25 10.34 -11.26 -4.67
N SER A 26 10.91 -10.78 -5.78
CA SER A 26 10.39 -9.62 -6.51
C SER A 26 9.02 -9.87 -7.11
N ILE A 27 8.78 -11.03 -7.69
CA ILE A 27 7.48 -11.44 -8.24
C ILE A 27 6.45 -11.47 -7.11
N LYS A 28 6.75 -12.12 -5.99
CA LYS A 28 5.86 -12.23 -4.84
C LYS A 28 5.44 -10.87 -4.29
N VAL A 29 6.38 -9.95 -4.09
CA VAL A 29 6.05 -8.57 -3.66
C VAL A 29 5.17 -7.86 -4.68
N SER A 30 5.38 -8.10 -5.98
CA SER A 30 4.52 -7.51 -7.01
C SER A 30 3.09 -8.04 -6.97
N GLN A 31 2.88 -9.27 -6.52
CA GLN A 31 1.54 -9.82 -6.28
C GLN A 31 0.86 -9.14 -5.09
N PHE A 32 1.59 -8.88 -3.98
CA PHE A 32 1.08 -8.05 -2.87
C PHE A 32 0.61 -6.69 -3.35
N ALA A 33 1.46 -5.97 -4.11
CA ALA A 33 1.14 -4.67 -4.66
C ALA A 33 -0.13 -4.68 -5.53
N ARG A 34 -0.27 -5.73 -6.37
CA ARG A 34 -1.44 -5.92 -7.22
C ARG A 34 -2.71 -6.15 -6.39
N ALA A 35 -2.69 -7.08 -5.43
CA ALA A 35 -3.82 -7.35 -4.57
C ALA A 35 -4.26 -6.10 -3.80
N CYS A 36 -3.30 -5.37 -3.20
CA CYS A 36 -3.56 -4.12 -2.50
C CYS A 36 -4.22 -3.07 -3.39
N SER A 37 -3.76 -2.93 -4.63
CA SER A 37 -4.31 -1.94 -5.56
C SER A 37 -5.69 -2.33 -6.09
N ILE A 38 -5.96 -3.61 -6.33
CA ILE A 38 -7.27 -4.12 -6.77
C ILE A 38 -8.34 -3.77 -5.72
N PHE A 39 -8.03 -3.97 -4.44
CA PHE A 39 -8.96 -3.78 -3.34
C PHE A 39 -8.82 -2.43 -2.62
N ARG A 40 -8.18 -1.44 -3.25
CA ARG A 40 -8.11 -0.05 -2.78
C ARG A 40 -7.46 0.09 -1.39
N VAL A 41 -6.45 -0.72 -1.08
CA VAL A 41 -5.66 -0.56 0.14
C VAL A 41 -4.97 0.81 0.12
N ASN A 42 -5.11 1.58 1.20
CA ASN A 42 -4.55 2.93 1.31
C ASN A 42 -3.19 2.96 2.00
N ARG A 43 -2.87 1.93 2.81
CA ARG A 43 -1.60 1.85 3.52
C ARG A 43 -1.15 0.42 3.72
N ILE A 44 0.15 0.19 3.55
CA ILE A 44 0.83 -1.06 3.80
C ILE A 44 1.87 -0.80 4.89
N TYR A 45 1.66 -1.41 6.06
CA TYR A 45 2.65 -1.44 7.14
C TYR A 45 3.56 -2.65 6.96
N ILE A 46 4.85 -2.43 7.13
CA ILE A 46 5.85 -3.50 7.21
C ILE A 46 6.36 -3.50 8.64
N TYR A 47 6.01 -4.52 9.42
CA TYR A 47 6.50 -4.66 10.78
C TYR A 47 7.66 -5.63 10.85
N HIS A 48 8.61 -5.35 11.75
CA HIS A 48 9.78 -6.20 11.94
C HIS A 48 9.43 -7.44 12.78
N ASP A 49 9.68 -8.62 12.22
CA ASP A 49 9.58 -9.91 12.90
C ASP A 49 10.91 -10.24 13.59
N LYS A 50 11.04 -9.87 14.89
CA LYS A 50 12.26 -10.08 15.69
C LYS A 50 12.69 -11.54 15.80
N THR A 51 11.79 -12.47 15.51
CA THR A 51 12.05 -13.90 15.62
C THR A 51 12.64 -14.48 14.33
N SER A 52 12.59 -13.72 13.26
CA SER A 52 13.14 -14.10 11.95
C SER A 52 14.54 -13.51 11.75
N ARG A 53 15.49 -14.34 11.35
CA ARG A 53 16.85 -13.89 10.96
C ARG A 53 16.85 -13.33 9.53
N ILE A 54 16.04 -12.30 9.28
CA ILE A 54 15.95 -11.70 7.96
C ILE A 54 17.00 -10.62 7.84
N GLY A 55 17.69 -10.63 6.70
CA GLY A 55 18.63 -9.57 6.36
C GLY A 55 17.89 -8.28 5.99
N LYS A 56 18.48 -7.14 6.27
CA LYS A 56 18.03 -5.81 5.84
C LYS A 56 17.68 -5.76 4.34
N GLU A 57 18.34 -6.59 3.54
CA GLU A 57 18.13 -6.68 2.09
C GLU A 57 16.71 -7.07 1.70
N ASP A 58 16.10 -8.03 2.39
CA ASP A 58 14.72 -8.47 2.09
C ASP A 58 13.71 -7.39 2.42
N THR A 59 13.89 -6.71 3.55
CA THR A 59 13.07 -5.56 3.92
C THR A 59 13.16 -4.44 2.88
N ASP A 60 14.37 -4.16 2.40
CA ASP A 60 14.61 -3.14 1.37
C ASP A 60 13.99 -3.54 0.02
N ILE A 61 13.99 -4.83 -0.35
CA ILE A 61 13.32 -5.35 -1.55
C ILE A 61 11.81 -5.09 -1.45
N ILE A 62 11.18 -5.46 -0.35
CA ILE A 62 9.73 -5.26 -0.14
C ILE A 62 9.36 -3.80 -0.29
N LYS A 63 10.03 -2.91 0.48
CA LYS A 63 9.75 -1.47 0.47
C LYS A 63 9.95 -0.84 -0.91
N THR A 64 11.08 -1.15 -1.53
CA THR A 64 11.45 -0.54 -2.81
C THR A 64 10.49 -0.96 -3.90
N ILE A 65 10.15 -2.25 -4.00
CA ILE A 65 9.24 -2.74 -5.04
C ILE A 65 7.82 -2.20 -4.83
N LEU A 66 7.29 -2.20 -3.59
CA LEU A 66 5.99 -1.63 -3.30
C LEU A 66 5.91 -0.15 -3.71
N ARG A 67 6.87 0.66 -3.28
CA ARG A 67 6.93 2.10 -3.61
C ARG A 67 7.14 2.35 -5.10
N TYR A 68 7.99 1.54 -5.75
CA TYR A 68 8.23 1.61 -7.19
C TYR A 68 6.96 1.33 -8.01
N LEU A 69 6.22 0.30 -7.63
CA LEU A 69 5.00 -0.09 -8.35
C LEU A 69 3.88 0.95 -8.17
N ASP A 70 3.75 1.58 -7.00
CA ASP A 70 2.83 2.69 -6.77
C ASP A 70 3.22 3.99 -7.49
N THR A 71 4.46 4.10 -7.93
CA THR A 71 4.94 5.29 -8.64
C THR A 71 4.56 5.25 -10.11
N PRO A 72 3.94 6.32 -10.66
CA PRO A 72 3.67 6.45 -12.09
C PRO A 72 4.92 6.25 -12.95
N GLN A 73 4.76 5.61 -14.10
CA GLN A 73 5.87 5.22 -14.96
C GLN A 73 6.80 6.37 -15.34
N TYR A 74 6.25 7.55 -15.61
CA TYR A 74 7.03 8.74 -16.00
C TYR A 74 7.95 9.27 -14.90
N LEU A 75 7.70 8.96 -13.62
CA LEU A 75 8.55 9.37 -12.50
C LEU A 75 9.58 8.31 -12.09
N ARG A 76 9.42 7.06 -12.54
CA ARG A 76 10.26 5.94 -12.08
C ARG A 76 11.73 6.16 -12.39
N ARG A 77 12.05 6.72 -13.56
CA ARG A 77 13.43 6.97 -13.96
C ARG A 77 14.11 8.05 -13.08
N ILE A 78 13.34 9.00 -12.59
CA ILE A 78 13.82 10.09 -11.73
C ILE A 78 14.00 9.60 -10.30
N LEU A 79 13.00 8.90 -9.76
CA LEU A 79 12.96 8.50 -8.35
C LEU A 79 13.75 7.22 -8.04
N TYR A 80 13.95 6.37 -9.05
CA TYR A 80 14.59 5.05 -8.88
C TYR A 80 15.71 4.83 -9.91
N PRO A 81 16.76 5.66 -9.96
CA PRO A 81 17.90 5.46 -10.86
C PRO A 81 18.74 4.29 -10.35
N HIS A 82 18.92 3.24 -11.17
CA HIS A 82 19.88 2.14 -10.94
C HIS A 82 19.89 1.55 -9.50
N ILE A 83 18.72 1.20 -8.97
CA ILE A 83 18.56 0.61 -7.64
C ILE A 83 18.69 -0.91 -7.71
N PRO A 84 19.64 -1.56 -6.96
CA PRO A 84 19.89 -3.00 -7.00
C PRO A 84 18.66 -3.86 -6.68
N GLN A 85 17.76 -3.37 -5.82
CA GLN A 85 16.48 -4.05 -5.47
C GLN A 85 15.53 -4.14 -6.65
N LEU A 86 15.70 -3.31 -7.69
CA LEU A 86 14.88 -3.26 -8.89
C LEU A 86 15.52 -3.97 -10.10
N HIS A 87 16.55 -4.81 -9.87
CA HIS A 87 17.19 -5.58 -10.94
C HIS A 87 16.17 -6.34 -11.80
N TYR A 88 15.13 -6.85 -11.21
CA TYR A 88 14.05 -7.58 -11.87
C TYR A 88 12.81 -6.73 -12.16
N ALA A 89 12.92 -5.40 -12.26
CA ALA A 89 11.78 -4.51 -12.48
C ALA A 89 10.94 -4.85 -13.73
N GLY A 90 11.58 -5.41 -14.77
CA GLY A 90 10.92 -5.75 -16.04
C GLY A 90 9.91 -6.91 -15.95
N ILE A 91 9.97 -7.75 -14.91
CA ILE A 91 9.04 -8.88 -14.72
C ILE A 91 7.96 -8.60 -13.66
N LEU A 92 7.99 -7.44 -13.01
CA LEU A 92 7.00 -7.08 -12.01
C LEU A 92 5.61 -6.87 -12.61
N HIS A 93 4.59 -7.31 -11.90
CA HIS A 93 3.21 -7.11 -12.31
C HIS A 93 2.82 -5.62 -12.22
N PRO A 94 2.49 -4.96 -13.34
CA PRO A 94 2.23 -3.53 -13.33
C PRO A 94 0.92 -3.19 -12.60
N ILE A 95 0.93 -2.09 -11.87
CA ILE A 95 -0.27 -1.47 -11.33
C ILE A 95 -0.77 -0.44 -12.35
N LYS A 96 -2.06 -0.50 -12.69
CA LYS A 96 -2.75 0.48 -13.56
C LYS A 96 -3.82 1.18 -12.73
N ALA A 97 -3.39 1.95 -11.73
CA ALA A 97 -4.28 2.72 -10.86
C ALA A 97 -4.60 4.11 -11.46
N PRO A 98 -5.65 4.80 -11.01
CA PRO A 98 -6.06 6.10 -11.54
C PRO A 98 -4.97 7.18 -11.52
N HIS A 99 -4.06 7.14 -10.54
CA HIS A 99 -2.93 8.06 -10.45
C HIS A 99 -1.78 7.75 -11.44
N HIS A 100 -1.78 6.57 -12.08
CA HIS A 100 -0.83 6.19 -13.12
C HIS A 100 -1.23 6.78 -14.47
N LYS A 101 -1.45 8.10 -14.52
CA LYS A 101 -1.77 8.79 -15.78
C LYS A 101 -0.65 8.58 -16.79
N LYS A 102 -1.04 8.48 -18.07
CA LYS A 102 -0.10 8.42 -19.19
C LYS A 102 0.37 9.82 -19.55
N PHE A 103 1.43 9.87 -20.38
CA PHE A 103 1.77 11.10 -21.11
C PHE A 103 0.54 11.60 -21.87
N GLU A 104 0.28 12.89 -21.77
CA GLU A 104 -0.85 13.56 -22.42
C GLU A 104 -0.34 14.87 -23.01
N ASP A 105 -0.96 15.29 -24.11
CA ASP A 105 -0.71 16.61 -24.68
C ASP A 105 -1.06 17.68 -23.64
N ILE A 106 -0.12 18.58 -23.38
CA ILE A 106 -0.26 19.67 -22.41
C ILE A 106 -1.54 20.52 -22.65
N LYS A 107 -1.97 20.65 -23.90
CA LYS A 107 -3.18 21.39 -24.28
C LYS A 107 -4.47 20.73 -23.82
N ARG A 108 -4.42 19.43 -23.48
CA ARG A 108 -5.58 18.65 -23.00
C ARG A 108 -5.71 18.66 -21.48
N VAL A 109 -4.68 19.11 -20.77
CA VAL A 109 -4.67 19.18 -19.31
C VAL A 109 -5.62 20.27 -18.84
N LYS A 110 -6.53 19.93 -17.94
CA LYS A 110 -7.59 20.82 -17.44
C LYS A 110 -7.33 21.27 -16.02
N VAL A 111 -7.86 22.43 -15.67
CA VAL A 111 -7.93 22.87 -14.27
C VAL A 111 -8.73 21.84 -13.45
N GLY A 112 -8.22 21.48 -12.28
CA GLY A 112 -8.76 20.43 -11.42
C GLY A 112 -8.17 19.03 -11.68
N ASP A 113 -7.41 18.84 -12.79
CA ASP A 113 -6.70 17.57 -12.99
C ASP A 113 -5.68 17.32 -11.89
N VAL A 114 -5.75 16.13 -11.27
CA VAL A 114 -4.78 15.69 -10.25
C VAL A 114 -3.74 14.79 -10.88
N ARG A 115 -2.46 15.01 -10.54
CA ARG A 115 -1.33 14.21 -10.98
C ARG A 115 -0.34 13.99 -9.84
N VAL A 116 0.39 12.89 -9.91
CA VAL A 116 1.58 12.69 -9.06
C VAL A 116 2.75 13.40 -9.73
N GLY A 117 3.55 14.11 -8.98
CA GLY A 117 4.73 14.81 -9.46
C GLY A 117 5.93 14.64 -8.55
N VAL A 118 7.07 15.13 -9.01
CA VAL A 118 8.30 15.28 -8.23
C VAL A 118 8.70 16.73 -8.22
N VAL A 119 9.00 17.24 -7.03
CA VAL A 119 9.48 18.62 -6.86
C VAL A 119 10.88 18.75 -7.42
N VAL A 120 11.08 19.74 -8.28
CA VAL A 120 12.38 20.07 -8.90
C VAL A 120 12.59 21.57 -8.87
N ARG A 121 13.84 22.00 -9.00
CA ARG A 121 14.17 23.42 -9.21
C ARG A 121 14.64 23.66 -10.63
N SER A 122 14.12 24.70 -11.26
CA SER A 122 14.56 25.16 -12.56
C SER A 122 14.76 26.67 -12.53
N LYS A 123 15.97 27.17 -12.84
CA LYS A 123 16.34 28.60 -12.84
C LYS A 123 15.92 29.31 -11.54
N GLY A 124 16.11 28.66 -10.39
CA GLY A 124 15.75 29.22 -9.07
C GLY A 124 14.26 29.15 -8.71
N ILE A 125 13.40 28.75 -9.66
CA ILE A 125 11.95 28.62 -9.45
C ILE A 125 11.62 27.17 -9.07
N ARG A 126 10.70 27.02 -8.13
CA ARG A 126 10.16 25.71 -7.74
C ARG A 126 9.16 25.24 -8.79
N CYS A 127 9.37 24.03 -9.30
CA CYS A 127 8.54 23.39 -10.30
C CYS A 127 8.22 21.97 -9.88
N VAL A 128 7.29 21.34 -10.59
CA VAL A 128 7.01 19.91 -10.49
C VAL A 128 7.12 19.28 -11.86
N ASP A 129 7.77 18.12 -11.93
CA ASP A 129 7.67 17.22 -13.07
C ASP A 129 6.46 16.30 -12.86
N ILE A 130 5.48 16.40 -13.72
CA ILE A 130 4.21 15.65 -13.69
C ILE A 130 4.01 14.79 -14.94
N GLY A 131 5.10 14.51 -15.67
CA GLY A 131 5.09 13.66 -16.86
C GLY A 131 4.51 14.28 -18.12
N LEU A 132 4.56 15.60 -18.27
CA LEU A 132 4.06 16.31 -19.46
C LEU A 132 5.18 16.76 -20.42
N GLY A 133 6.42 16.36 -20.16
CA GLY A 133 7.59 16.79 -20.95
C GLY A 133 8.03 18.22 -20.69
N ILE A 134 7.37 18.93 -19.79
CA ILE A 134 7.74 20.27 -19.30
C ILE A 134 7.67 20.31 -17.78
N LEU A 135 8.44 21.22 -17.18
CA LEU A 135 8.36 21.51 -15.76
C LEU A 135 7.24 22.54 -15.52
N VAL A 136 6.36 22.23 -14.56
CA VAL A 136 5.21 23.07 -14.24
C VAL A 136 5.53 23.88 -12.99
N PRO A 137 5.37 25.24 -13.00
CA PRO A 137 5.52 26.04 -11.80
C PRO A 137 4.63 25.54 -10.67
N TYR A 138 5.25 25.35 -9.50
CA TYR A 138 4.59 24.84 -8.32
C TYR A 138 4.29 25.98 -7.33
N VAL A 139 3.02 26.11 -7.00
CA VAL A 139 2.51 27.08 -6.02
C VAL A 139 2.02 26.28 -4.81
N GLY A 140 2.74 26.31 -3.71
CA GLY A 140 2.40 25.53 -2.52
C GLY A 140 3.48 25.61 -1.45
N ASP A 141 3.33 24.80 -0.41
CA ASP A 141 4.26 24.73 0.71
C ASP A 141 5.67 24.35 0.30
N VAL A 142 6.63 24.64 1.19
CA VAL A 142 8.03 24.32 0.96
C VAL A 142 8.21 22.81 1.01
N ARG A 143 8.46 22.20 -0.15
CA ARG A 143 8.80 20.78 -0.30
C ARG A 143 10.27 20.61 -0.68
N THR A 144 10.84 19.52 -0.26
CA THR A 144 12.23 19.17 -0.60
C THR A 144 12.33 18.76 -2.07
N GLU A 145 13.40 19.16 -2.74
CA GLU A 145 13.70 18.71 -4.10
C GLU A 145 13.85 17.17 -4.13
N GLY A 146 13.25 16.54 -5.15
CA GLY A 146 13.17 15.08 -5.25
C GLY A 146 11.97 14.45 -4.51
N GLU A 147 11.22 15.22 -3.72
CA GLU A 147 10.05 14.71 -3.01
C GLU A 147 8.88 14.45 -3.97
N LYS A 148 8.23 13.28 -3.80
CA LYS A 148 6.99 12.92 -4.51
C LYS A 148 5.84 13.71 -3.91
N VAL A 149 5.04 14.38 -4.73
CA VAL A 149 3.91 15.21 -4.32
C VAL A 149 2.70 14.95 -5.21
N ASN A 150 1.51 15.00 -4.64
CA ASN A 150 0.27 15.03 -5.42
C ASN A 150 -0.06 16.50 -5.72
N VAL A 151 -0.33 16.82 -6.97
CA VAL A 151 -0.63 18.18 -7.38
C VAL A 151 -1.92 18.28 -8.16
N THR A 152 -2.60 19.40 -8.00
CA THR A 152 -3.79 19.79 -8.77
C THR A 152 -3.44 20.94 -9.70
N ILE A 153 -3.86 20.83 -10.95
CA ILE A 153 -3.69 21.90 -11.95
C ILE A 153 -4.62 23.06 -11.60
N VAL A 154 -4.06 24.25 -11.47
CA VAL A 154 -4.80 25.47 -11.12
C VAL A 154 -4.99 26.42 -12.30
N SER A 155 -4.15 26.31 -13.32
CA SER A 155 -4.35 27.00 -14.61
C SER A 155 -3.88 26.14 -15.78
N SER A 156 -4.61 26.19 -16.89
CA SER A 156 -4.34 25.39 -18.09
C SER A 156 -3.34 26.09 -19.03
N TYR A 157 -2.97 25.39 -20.11
CA TYR A 157 -2.14 25.94 -21.16
C TYR A 157 -2.70 27.28 -21.72
N PRO A 158 -1.87 28.33 -22.02
CA PRO A 158 -0.39 28.28 -22.03
C PRO A 158 0.27 28.52 -20.67
N ASN A 159 -0.44 28.98 -19.65
CA ASN A 159 0.11 29.41 -18.37
C ASN A 159 -0.09 28.31 -17.30
N LEU A 160 0.33 27.07 -17.61
CA LEU A 160 0.15 25.93 -16.71
C LEU A 160 0.79 26.18 -15.34
N LYS A 161 0.02 25.95 -14.27
CA LYS A 161 0.48 26.03 -12.87
C LYS A 161 -0.16 24.89 -12.08
N ALA A 162 0.53 24.44 -11.06
CA ALA A 162 0.06 23.40 -10.16
C ALA A 162 0.25 23.79 -8.70
N ARG A 163 -0.68 23.39 -7.83
CA ARG A 163 -0.55 23.45 -6.37
C ARG A 163 -0.58 22.06 -5.76
N GLU A 164 -0.25 21.93 -4.49
CA GLU A 164 -0.46 20.70 -3.76
C GLU A 164 -1.94 20.29 -3.78
N ALA A 165 -2.18 19.00 -4.02
CA ALA A 165 -3.53 18.45 -4.04
C ALA A 165 -4.01 18.23 -2.60
N THR A 166 -5.21 18.68 -2.30
CA THR A 166 -5.90 18.41 -1.03
C THR A 166 -6.64 17.08 -1.09
N ALA A 167 -7.07 16.57 0.07
CA ALA A 167 -7.95 15.39 0.12
C ALA A 167 -9.24 15.60 -0.71
N GLY A 168 -9.74 16.84 -0.79
CA GLY A 168 -10.92 17.19 -1.59
C GLY A 168 -10.69 17.09 -3.11
N ASP A 169 -9.46 17.31 -3.58
CA ASP A 169 -9.12 17.19 -5.00
C ASP A 169 -9.04 15.72 -5.45
N ILE A 170 -8.67 14.81 -4.55
CA ILE A 170 -8.52 13.37 -4.81
C ILE A 170 -9.84 12.60 -4.57
N LYS A 171 -10.89 13.32 -4.18
CA LYS A 171 -12.18 12.79 -3.76
C LYS A 171 -12.68 11.67 -4.67
N ASP A 172 -13.15 10.58 -4.04
CA ASP A 172 -13.79 9.41 -4.67
C ASP A 172 -12.89 8.55 -5.55
N HIS A 173 -11.61 8.89 -5.72
CA HIS A 173 -10.67 8.10 -6.50
C HIS A 173 -9.66 7.38 -5.60
N TYR A 174 -9.38 6.10 -5.92
CA TYR A 174 -8.24 5.41 -5.35
C TYR A 174 -6.95 6.07 -5.86
N TRP A 175 -6.06 6.45 -4.93
CA TRP A 175 -4.84 7.20 -5.29
C TRP A 175 -3.56 6.50 -4.85
N GLY A 176 -3.59 5.14 -4.87
CA GLY A 176 -2.46 4.33 -4.45
C GLY A 176 -2.39 4.09 -2.95
N TYR A 177 -1.25 3.61 -2.47
CA TYR A 177 -1.01 3.29 -1.09
C TYR A 177 0.29 3.93 -0.56
N GLU A 178 0.29 4.19 0.73
CA GLU A 178 1.48 4.57 1.47
C GLU A 178 2.16 3.33 2.05
N VAL A 179 3.52 3.25 1.99
CA VAL A 179 4.30 2.18 2.61
C VAL A 179 5.01 2.73 3.83
N ARG A 180 4.70 2.19 5.01
CA ARG A 180 5.27 2.57 6.30
C ARG A 180 5.99 1.40 6.96
N ASP A 181 7.16 1.69 7.54
CA ASP A 181 7.85 0.77 8.43
C ASP A 181 7.43 1.00 9.85
N VAL A 182 7.33 -0.09 10.61
CA VAL A 182 7.12 -0.05 12.05
C VAL A 182 8.08 -1.02 12.73
N PRO A 183 8.62 -0.66 13.91
CA PRO A 183 9.65 -1.44 14.58
C PRO A 183 9.23 -2.86 14.97
N ASN A 184 7.95 -3.07 15.25
CA ASN A 184 7.38 -4.37 15.59
C ASN A 184 5.85 -4.32 15.55
N LEU A 185 5.22 -5.49 15.67
CA LEU A 185 3.76 -5.60 15.62
C LEU A 185 3.09 -4.95 16.85
N SER A 186 3.72 -5.01 18.01
CA SER A 186 3.21 -4.40 19.26
C SER A 186 3.13 -2.88 19.17
N GLU A 187 4.12 -2.23 18.55
CA GLU A 187 4.10 -0.78 18.32
C GLU A 187 3.05 -0.38 17.28
N LEU A 188 2.92 -1.17 16.21
CA LEU A 188 1.84 -0.96 15.23
C LEU A 188 0.46 -0.94 15.90
N LEU A 189 0.20 -1.88 16.80
CA LEU A 189 -1.07 -1.96 17.53
C LEU A 189 -1.30 -0.75 18.42
N GLN A 190 -0.26 -0.16 19.00
CA GLN A 190 -0.35 1.08 19.76
C GLN A 190 -0.67 2.28 18.88
N GLU A 191 0.03 2.42 17.75
CA GLU A 191 -0.23 3.50 16.78
C GLU A 191 -1.64 3.46 16.19
N THR A 192 -2.22 2.26 16.11
CA THR A 192 -3.52 2.00 15.48
C THR A 192 -4.65 1.73 16.47
N GLU A 193 -4.52 2.11 17.73
CA GLU A 193 -5.47 1.82 18.82
C GLU A 193 -6.93 2.23 18.49
N LYS A 194 -7.12 3.32 17.74
CA LYS A 194 -8.45 3.79 17.29
C LYS A 194 -8.94 3.14 15.99
N THR A 195 -8.21 2.16 15.47
CA THR A 195 -8.52 1.46 14.23
C THR A 195 -9.13 0.10 14.52
N LYS A 196 -10.12 -0.32 13.77
CA LYS A 196 -10.60 -1.70 13.87
C LYS A 196 -9.56 -2.65 13.29
N ILE A 197 -9.27 -3.73 14.01
CA ILE A 197 -8.19 -4.66 13.66
C ILE A 197 -8.79 -6.04 13.39
N ILE A 198 -8.40 -6.64 12.28
CA ILE A 198 -8.59 -8.06 11.96
C ILE A 198 -7.22 -8.72 11.92
N ILE A 199 -7.04 -9.77 12.70
CA ILE A 199 -5.86 -10.64 12.64
C ILE A 199 -6.25 -11.88 11.84
N THR A 200 -5.56 -12.15 10.74
CA THR A 200 -5.75 -13.38 9.99
C THR A 200 -4.92 -14.49 10.63
N SER A 201 -5.57 -15.60 10.96
CA SER A 201 -4.91 -16.76 11.56
C SER A 201 -5.63 -18.04 11.12
N ARG A 202 -4.86 -19.09 10.83
CA ARG A 202 -5.41 -20.44 10.58
C ARG A 202 -6.18 -20.97 11.81
N ASN A 203 -5.76 -20.56 13.01
CA ASN A 203 -6.35 -20.96 14.28
C ASN A 203 -7.51 -20.03 14.72
N GLY A 204 -7.84 -19.03 13.91
CA GLY A 204 -8.93 -18.10 14.19
C GLY A 204 -10.31 -18.71 14.01
N SER A 205 -11.34 -17.99 14.47
CA SER A 205 -12.73 -18.38 14.19
C SER A 205 -13.00 -18.32 12.68
N TYR A 206 -13.80 -19.24 12.16
CA TYR A 206 -14.16 -19.20 10.75
C TYR A 206 -14.88 -17.91 10.39
N PHE A 207 -14.58 -17.37 9.22
CA PHE A 207 -15.18 -16.14 8.73
C PHE A 207 -16.69 -16.14 8.82
N GLN A 208 -17.35 -17.23 8.39
CA GLN A 208 -18.81 -17.37 8.42
C GLN A 208 -19.41 -17.18 9.81
N ALA A 209 -18.72 -17.67 10.85
CA ALA A 209 -19.17 -17.51 12.25
C ALA A 209 -19.05 -16.07 12.78
N LYS A 210 -18.35 -15.21 12.07
CA LYS A 210 -18.11 -13.80 12.44
C LYS A 210 -18.68 -12.80 11.42
N GLU A 211 -19.31 -13.28 10.34
CA GLU A 211 -19.74 -12.43 9.22
C GLU A 211 -20.67 -11.29 9.69
N ASP A 212 -21.73 -11.57 10.43
CA ASP A 212 -22.67 -10.56 10.91
C ASP A 212 -22.00 -9.53 11.83
N ARG A 213 -21.08 -9.99 12.69
CA ARG A 213 -20.30 -9.11 13.56
C ARG A 213 -19.36 -8.23 12.74
N LEU A 214 -18.71 -8.78 11.70
CA LEU A 214 -17.88 -8.03 10.75
C LEU A 214 -18.70 -6.98 10.03
N ILE A 215 -19.86 -7.33 9.46
CA ILE A 215 -20.75 -6.40 8.78
C ILE A 215 -21.13 -5.25 9.73
N THR A 216 -21.59 -5.57 10.92
CA THR A 216 -21.97 -4.56 11.93
C THR A 216 -20.79 -3.66 12.30
N CYS A 217 -19.61 -4.22 12.51
CA CYS A 217 -18.40 -3.43 12.79
C CYS A 217 -18.02 -2.53 11.61
N LEU A 218 -18.06 -3.06 10.38
CA LEU A 218 -17.58 -2.37 9.18
C LEU A 218 -18.48 -1.20 8.74
N THR A 219 -19.78 -1.23 9.06
CA THR A 219 -20.71 -0.13 8.75
C THR A 219 -20.43 1.15 9.53
N SER A 220 -19.77 1.05 10.68
CA SER A 220 -19.54 2.18 11.61
C SER A 220 -18.11 2.71 11.63
N ILE A 221 -17.15 2.02 10.98
CA ILE A 221 -15.72 2.37 11.05
C ILE A 221 -15.27 3.28 9.90
N GLN A 222 -14.21 4.03 10.17
CA GLN A 222 -13.49 4.81 9.16
C GLN A 222 -12.24 4.08 8.67
N ASN A 223 -11.56 3.36 9.55
CA ASN A 223 -10.28 2.69 9.28
C ASN A 223 -10.34 1.23 9.70
N LEU A 224 -9.85 0.34 8.83
CA LEU A 224 -9.68 -1.08 9.08
C LEU A 224 -8.23 -1.47 8.82
N LEU A 225 -7.60 -2.14 9.78
CA LEU A 225 -6.28 -2.76 9.64
C LEU A 225 -6.42 -4.28 9.60
N VAL A 226 -5.89 -4.91 8.55
CA VAL A 226 -5.81 -6.37 8.43
C VAL A 226 -4.36 -6.80 8.61
N ILE A 227 -4.11 -7.64 9.61
CA ILE A 227 -2.78 -8.12 9.96
C ILE A 227 -2.59 -9.53 9.43
N PHE A 228 -1.51 -9.73 8.69
CA PHE A 228 -1.06 -11.02 8.17
C PHE A 228 0.20 -11.47 8.89
N GLY A 229 0.35 -12.79 9.07
CA GLY A 229 1.57 -13.41 9.57
C GLY A 229 2.62 -13.64 8.49
N ALA A 230 3.74 -14.24 8.90
CA ALA A 230 4.80 -14.70 8.02
C ALA A 230 4.47 -16.08 7.40
N PRO A 231 5.19 -16.50 6.33
CA PRO A 231 4.96 -17.81 5.69
C PRO A 231 5.08 -19.01 6.63
N LYS A 232 5.92 -18.92 7.66
CA LYS A 232 6.17 -19.98 8.63
C LYS A 232 5.59 -19.74 10.02
N ARG A 233 5.01 -18.56 10.25
CA ARG A 233 4.49 -18.14 11.56
C ARG A 233 3.27 -17.26 11.43
N GLY A 234 2.26 -17.54 12.24
CA GLY A 234 1.09 -16.68 12.37
C GLY A 234 1.41 -15.33 13.04
N ALA A 235 0.55 -14.35 12.83
CA ALA A 235 0.65 -13.07 13.54
C ALA A 235 0.47 -13.22 15.05
N ASP A 236 -0.27 -14.24 15.48
CA ASP A 236 -0.43 -14.67 16.86
C ASP A 236 0.90 -15.07 17.49
N GLU A 237 1.65 -15.95 16.86
CA GLU A 237 2.96 -16.40 17.33
C GLU A 237 3.99 -15.24 17.39
N ILE A 238 3.92 -14.32 16.42
CA ILE A 238 4.78 -13.13 16.40
C ILE A 238 4.45 -12.22 17.60
N LEU A 239 3.17 -11.95 17.88
CA LEU A 239 2.74 -11.17 19.03
C LEU A 239 3.14 -11.80 20.37
N GLU A 240 2.97 -13.10 20.49
CA GLU A 240 3.37 -13.85 21.68
C GLU A 240 4.88 -13.72 21.94
N SER A 241 5.70 -13.77 20.88
CA SER A 241 7.14 -13.57 20.98
C SER A 241 7.54 -12.16 21.44
N GLU A 242 6.65 -11.18 21.27
CA GLU A 242 6.78 -9.81 21.73
C GLU A 242 6.19 -9.60 23.15
N GLY A 243 5.77 -10.68 23.82
CA GLY A 243 5.17 -10.65 25.14
C GLY A 243 3.72 -10.16 25.18
N ARG A 244 3.03 -10.17 24.04
CA ARG A 244 1.62 -9.79 23.92
C ARG A 244 0.75 -10.97 23.50
N SER A 245 -0.50 -10.97 23.96
CA SER A 245 -1.50 -11.97 23.59
C SER A 245 -2.52 -11.42 22.62
N ILE A 246 -3.01 -12.27 21.70
CA ILE A 246 -4.12 -11.95 20.80
C ILE A 246 -5.49 -12.02 21.47
N LYS A 247 -5.60 -12.54 22.69
CA LYS A 247 -6.88 -12.69 23.42
C LYS A 247 -7.74 -11.42 23.49
N PRO A 248 -7.17 -10.19 23.58
CA PRO A 248 -7.98 -8.96 23.55
C PRO A 248 -8.62 -8.65 22.20
N PHE A 249 -8.20 -9.32 21.12
CA PHE A 249 -8.70 -9.02 19.78
C PHE A 249 -9.93 -9.85 19.44
N ASP A 250 -11.02 -9.19 19.26
CA ASP A 250 -12.31 -9.80 18.96
C ASP A 250 -12.40 -10.46 17.57
N LEU A 251 -11.54 -10.06 16.64
CA LEU A 251 -11.57 -10.43 15.24
C LEU A 251 -10.27 -11.13 14.83
N VAL A 252 -10.00 -12.29 15.46
CA VAL A 252 -9.03 -13.27 14.96
C VAL A 252 -9.79 -14.24 14.07
N VAL A 253 -9.52 -14.20 12.76
CA VAL A 253 -10.38 -14.82 11.75
C VAL A 253 -9.59 -15.74 10.83
N ASN A 254 -10.11 -16.95 10.64
CA ASN A 254 -9.70 -17.84 9.58
C ASN A 254 -10.55 -17.53 8.32
N MET A 255 -9.90 -16.94 7.33
CA MET A 255 -10.53 -16.57 6.05
C MET A 255 -10.65 -17.75 5.08
N PHE A 256 -9.92 -18.85 5.32
CA PHE A 256 -9.84 -20.01 4.45
C PHE A 256 -10.15 -21.31 5.21
N PRO A 257 -11.38 -21.46 5.75
CA PRO A 257 -11.76 -22.69 6.44
C PRO A 257 -11.69 -23.88 5.49
N PHE A 258 -11.27 -25.05 6.00
CA PHE A 258 -11.18 -26.30 5.22
C PHE A 258 -10.24 -26.20 4.01
N GLN A 259 -9.16 -25.39 4.09
CA GLN A 259 -8.16 -25.30 3.02
C GLN A 259 -7.63 -26.72 2.64
N GLY A 260 -7.53 -26.99 1.33
CA GLY A 260 -7.06 -28.27 0.83
C GLY A 260 -5.52 -28.40 0.78
N THR A 261 -4.80 -27.30 1.02
CA THR A 261 -3.34 -27.25 1.08
C THR A 261 -2.88 -27.14 2.52
N GLU A 262 -1.68 -27.59 2.82
CA GLU A 262 -1.09 -27.47 4.16
C GLU A 262 -1.01 -26.00 4.61
N THR A 263 -0.63 -25.12 3.69
CA THR A 263 -0.53 -23.68 3.92
C THR A 263 -1.18 -22.89 2.79
N VAL A 264 -1.75 -21.73 3.10
CA VAL A 264 -2.09 -20.69 2.14
C VAL A 264 -0.91 -19.73 2.07
N ARG A 265 -0.35 -19.50 0.90
CA ARG A 265 0.75 -18.56 0.71
C ARG A 265 0.31 -17.13 1.03
N LEU A 266 1.24 -16.27 1.44
CA LEU A 266 0.88 -14.92 1.88
C LEU A 266 0.23 -14.08 0.76
N GLU A 267 0.72 -14.18 -0.47
CA GLU A 267 0.11 -13.53 -1.64
C GLU A 267 -1.34 -13.98 -1.89
N GLU A 268 -1.62 -15.26 -1.69
CA GLU A 268 -2.96 -15.84 -1.78
C GLU A 268 -3.83 -15.39 -0.61
N ALA A 269 -3.25 -15.39 0.61
CA ALA A 269 -3.94 -14.93 1.81
C ALA A 269 -4.33 -13.46 1.71
N ILE A 270 -3.46 -12.59 1.21
CA ILE A 270 -3.76 -11.18 0.99
C ILE A 270 -4.90 -11.05 -0.05
N LEU A 271 -4.74 -11.67 -1.22
CA LEU A 271 -5.72 -11.56 -2.30
C LEU A 271 -7.10 -12.07 -1.87
N GLY A 272 -7.16 -13.27 -1.29
CA GLY A 272 -8.41 -13.90 -0.89
C GLY A 272 -9.09 -13.19 0.29
N THR A 273 -8.32 -12.77 1.31
CA THR A 273 -8.87 -12.00 2.43
C THR A 273 -9.47 -10.67 1.96
N LEU A 274 -8.74 -9.94 1.11
CA LEU A 274 -9.23 -8.67 0.58
C LEU A 274 -10.45 -8.85 -0.34
N ALA A 275 -10.54 -9.95 -1.08
CA ALA A 275 -11.72 -10.29 -1.89
C ALA A 275 -12.95 -10.55 -1.02
N ILE A 276 -12.80 -11.32 0.06
CA ILE A 276 -13.87 -11.58 1.03
C ILE A 276 -14.33 -10.27 1.69
N LEU A 277 -13.40 -9.45 2.16
CA LEU A 277 -13.75 -8.17 2.78
C LEU A 277 -14.42 -7.22 1.78
N ASN A 278 -13.97 -7.19 0.52
CA ASN A 278 -14.63 -6.40 -0.52
C ASN A 278 -16.08 -6.84 -0.73
N TYR A 279 -16.36 -8.14 -0.73
CA TYR A 279 -17.73 -8.65 -0.78
C TYR A 279 -18.58 -8.15 0.41
N VAL A 280 -18.00 -8.18 1.62
CA VAL A 280 -18.67 -7.71 2.84
C VAL A 280 -18.94 -6.20 2.82
N PHE A 281 -18.01 -5.40 2.30
CA PHE A 281 -18.16 -3.94 2.22
C PHE A 281 -19.29 -3.50 1.27
N PHE A 282 -19.60 -4.30 0.26
CA PHE A 282 -20.55 -3.95 -0.79
C PHE A 282 -21.80 -4.84 -0.82
N LYS A 283 -22.01 -5.63 0.25
CA LYS A 283 -23.22 -6.39 0.49
C LYS A 283 -24.32 -5.49 1.04
#